data_0788a24d037b1e22e7645ff50ddde0c3
#
_entry.id   0788a24d037b1e22e7645ff50ddde0c3
#
_cell.length_a   1.000
_cell.length_b   1.000
_cell.length_c   1.000
_cell.angle_alpha   90.00
_cell.angle_beta   90.00
_cell.angle_gamma   90.00
#
_symmetry.space_group_name_H-M   'P 1'
#
loop_
_entity.id
_entity.type
_entity.pdbx_description
1 polymer ?
#
loop_
_entity_poly.entity_id
_entity_poly.type
_entity_poly.pdbx_seq_one_letter_code
_entity_poly.pdbx_strand_id
1 'polypeptide(L)'
;MIVQQFLRWMSDAPVERRAVATSALARAYLYSDLCEDDLEAAEAAMTILLDDPSATVRRSLAEALARSPHAPREVILALVSDLPPIAEPVLTYSPVLLDAELVDAVAGFADPLPAAVARRHDLSVSVAAAIAEVGSLSACLALADNHEAGIPKFSLARMVERHGDSPEFREALMRRGDTPIEIRQMLLKQVGDLLSDHPLVRLGLREERARAVVLEARERATVSLANTADIGETQALVEHLLTSGQLTAGLLLRSVCTGNTGLFEAGLARLSGLGLGRVASVVQGGRMLALKALLSRAGLPARTHQLFCVAVTVWREISREAGHAVSCGANVVLARRVVGMVLDRYQATDGVEADDLVVMLRRFSAEIARESARAYMERTLAA
;
A
#
# COMPACT_ATOMS: atom_id res chain seq x y z
N MET A 1 -11.67 -6.66 -55.87
CA MET A 1 -12.04 -5.38 -56.56
C MET A 1 -12.38 -4.25 -55.56
N ILE A 2 -13.15 -4.48 -54.57
CA ILE A 2 -13.61 -3.43 -53.61
C ILE A 2 -12.42 -2.82 -52.86
N VAL A 3 -11.49 -3.60 -52.35
CA VAL A 3 -10.32 -3.12 -51.58
C VAL A 3 -9.38 -2.26 -52.43
N GLN A 4 -9.17 -2.60 -53.72
CA GLN A 4 -8.35 -1.78 -54.61
C GLN A 4 -8.98 -0.41 -54.93
N GLN A 5 -10.29 -0.34 -55.07
CA GLN A 5 -11.01 0.92 -55.17
C GLN A 5 -10.96 1.73 -53.89
N PHE A 6 -11.07 1.07 -52.73
CA PHE A 6 -10.93 1.68 -51.42
C PHE A 6 -9.54 2.33 -51.30
N LEU A 7 -8.45 1.60 -51.53
CA LEU A 7 -7.09 2.13 -51.44
C LEU A 7 -6.82 3.29 -52.40
N ARG A 8 -7.34 3.24 -53.64
CA ARG A 8 -7.24 4.36 -54.57
C ARG A 8 -7.98 5.60 -54.09
N TRP A 9 -9.17 5.41 -53.50
CA TRP A 9 -9.93 6.51 -52.90
C TRP A 9 -9.22 7.09 -51.67
N MET A 10 -8.60 6.24 -50.89
CA MET A 10 -7.84 6.65 -49.67
C MET A 10 -6.68 7.58 -50.04
N SER A 11 -6.00 7.41 -51.18
CA SER A 11 -4.86 8.26 -51.59
C SER A 11 -5.23 9.72 -51.81
N ASP A 12 -6.46 10.01 -52.24
CA ASP A 12 -6.91 11.35 -52.62
C ASP A 12 -7.87 11.97 -51.60
N ALA A 13 -8.37 11.19 -50.61
CA ALA A 13 -9.38 11.64 -49.66
C ALA A 13 -8.80 12.53 -48.54
N PRO A 14 -9.55 13.50 -48.04
CA PRO A 14 -9.19 14.26 -46.85
C PRO A 14 -8.97 13.36 -45.62
N VAL A 15 -8.09 13.78 -44.70
CA VAL A 15 -7.71 13.01 -43.53
C VAL A 15 -8.92 12.54 -42.70
N GLU A 16 -9.89 13.39 -42.46
CA GLU A 16 -11.09 13.08 -41.69
C GLU A 16 -11.91 11.96 -42.34
N ARG A 17 -12.04 11.98 -43.66
CA ARG A 17 -12.74 10.93 -44.41
C ARG A 17 -11.97 9.63 -44.42
N ARG A 18 -10.62 9.69 -44.54
CA ARG A 18 -9.76 8.51 -44.41
C ARG A 18 -9.90 7.86 -43.07
N ALA A 19 -9.87 8.66 -41.98
CA ALA A 19 -10.03 8.15 -40.59
C ALA A 19 -11.37 7.44 -40.41
N VAL A 20 -12.47 8.04 -40.89
CA VAL A 20 -13.81 7.41 -40.82
C VAL A 20 -13.86 6.12 -41.62
N ALA A 21 -13.29 6.11 -42.82
CA ALA A 21 -13.27 4.92 -43.68
C ALA A 21 -12.40 3.80 -43.08
N THR A 22 -11.26 4.15 -42.48
CA THR A 22 -10.39 3.21 -41.76
C THR A 22 -11.11 2.54 -40.58
N SER A 23 -11.82 3.35 -39.77
CA SER A 23 -12.63 2.80 -38.68
C SER A 23 -13.80 1.93 -39.18
N ALA A 24 -14.40 2.29 -40.35
CA ALA A 24 -15.45 1.48 -40.94
C ALA A 24 -14.91 0.14 -41.50
N LEU A 25 -13.73 0.15 -42.15
CA LEU A 25 -13.06 -1.06 -42.59
C LEU A 25 -12.74 -2.00 -41.43
N ALA A 26 -12.12 -1.49 -40.37
CA ALA A 26 -11.81 -2.28 -39.19
C ALA A 26 -13.07 -2.90 -38.53
N ARG A 27 -14.16 -2.14 -38.45
CA ARG A 27 -15.43 -2.68 -37.94
C ARG A 27 -16.08 -3.68 -38.90
N ALA A 28 -15.98 -3.51 -40.20
CA ALA A 28 -16.46 -4.48 -41.16
C ALA A 28 -15.70 -5.81 -41.01
N TYR A 29 -14.37 -5.74 -40.88
CA TYR A 29 -13.53 -6.90 -40.64
C TYR A 29 -13.97 -7.65 -39.36
N LEU A 30 -14.26 -6.94 -38.28
CA LEU A 30 -14.57 -7.53 -36.97
C LEU A 30 -16.01 -8.08 -36.87
N TYR A 31 -16.97 -7.46 -37.54
CA TYR A 31 -18.39 -7.70 -37.26
C TYR A 31 -19.26 -8.05 -38.45
N SER A 32 -18.69 -8.07 -39.65
CA SER A 32 -19.43 -8.48 -40.85
C SER A 32 -19.12 -9.94 -41.19
N ASP A 33 -20.08 -10.61 -41.77
CA ASP A 33 -19.91 -11.97 -42.28
C ASP A 33 -19.19 -11.90 -43.67
N LEU A 34 -17.87 -11.75 -43.62
CA LEU A 34 -17.00 -11.66 -44.77
C LEU A 34 -16.55 -13.06 -45.21
N CYS A 35 -16.43 -13.30 -46.52
CA CYS A 35 -15.77 -14.49 -47.01
C CYS A 35 -14.25 -14.42 -46.77
N GLU A 36 -13.57 -15.55 -46.88
CA GLU A 36 -12.13 -15.68 -46.59
C GLU A 36 -11.28 -14.71 -47.43
N ASP A 37 -11.58 -14.58 -48.73
CA ASP A 37 -10.91 -13.66 -49.64
C ASP A 37 -11.10 -12.18 -49.26
N ASP A 38 -12.29 -11.81 -48.76
CA ASP A 38 -12.58 -10.44 -48.28
C ASP A 38 -11.93 -10.13 -46.94
N LEU A 39 -11.79 -11.13 -46.06
CA LEU A 39 -11.05 -11.01 -44.81
C LEU A 39 -9.56 -10.76 -45.04
N GLU A 40 -8.92 -11.57 -45.89
CA GLU A 40 -7.52 -11.40 -46.31
C GLU A 40 -7.30 -10.02 -46.95
N ALA A 41 -8.21 -9.60 -47.84
CA ALA A 41 -8.12 -8.31 -48.52
C ALA A 41 -8.28 -7.13 -47.51
N ALA A 42 -9.16 -7.26 -46.52
CA ALA A 42 -9.35 -6.25 -45.46
C ALA A 42 -8.13 -6.16 -44.57
N GLU A 43 -7.54 -7.29 -44.18
CA GLU A 43 -6.31 -7.34 -43.39
C GLU A 43 -5.12 -6.72 -44.12
N ALA A 44 -4.94 -7.05 -45.40
CA ALA A 44 -3.93 -6.41 -46.26
C ALA A 44 -4.14 -4.90 -46.34
N ALA A 45 -5.38 -4.42 -46.50
CA ALA A 45 -5.68 -3.00 -46.49
C ALA A 45 -5.37 -2.32 -45.15
N MET A 46 -5.69 -2.94 -44.02
CA MET A 46 -5.34 -2.42 -42.71
C MET A 46 -3.82 -2.36 -42.47
N THR A 47 -3.08 -3.36 -42.98
CA THR A 47 -1.61 -3.34 -42.99
C THR A 47 -1.03 -2.17 -43.78
N ILE A 48 -1.58 -1.87 -44.94
CA ILE A 48 -1.18 -0.68 -45.74
C ILE A 48 -1.49 0.62 -44.99
N LEU A 49 -2.61 0.68 -44.25
CA LEU A 49 -3.01 1.85 -43.47
C LEU A 49 -2.11 2.14 -42.27
N LEU A 50 -1.26 1.20 -41.84
CA LEU A 50 -0.22 1.45 -40.86
C LEU A 50 0.81 2.48 -41.33
N ASP A 51 1.02 2.57 -42.63
CA ASP A 51 1.92 3.53 -43.26
C ASP A 51 1.24 4.85 -43.67
N ASP A 52 -0.04 5.06 -43.31
CA ASP A 52 -0.71 6.34 -43.57
C ASP A 52 0.05 7.50 -42.88
N PRO A 53 0.41 8.57 -43.59
CA PRO A 53 1.17 9.68 -43.03
C PRO A 53 0.44 10.40 -41.88
N SER A 54 -0.88 10.27 -41.82
CA SER A 54 -1.69 10.92 -40.80
C SER A 54 -1.83 10.05 -39.52
N ALA A 55 -1.32 10.55 -38.42
CA ALA A 55 -1.52 9.91 -37.10
C ALA A 55 -3.02 9.74 -36.75
N THR A 56 -3.89 10.62 -37.25
CA THR A 56 -5.34 10.54 -37.02
C THR A 56 -5.95 9.30 -37.67
N VAL A 57 -5.49 8.92 -38.86
CA VAL A 57 -5.95 7.71 -39.56
C VAL A 57 -5.48 6.45 -38.81
N ARG A 58 -4.20 6.38 -38.46
CA ARG A 58 -3.63 5.25 -37.72
C ARG A 58 -4.27 5.11 -36.34
N ARG A 59 -4.54 6.24 -35.66
CA ARG A 59 -5.26 6.24 -34.40
C ARG A 59 -6.68 5.70 -34.52
N SER A 60 -7.41 6.06 -35.60
CA SER A 60 -8.75 5.51 -35.85
C SER A 60 -8.75 4.01 -36.05
N LEU A 61 -7.68 3.46 -36.66
CA LEU A 61 -7.46 2.02 -36.78
C LEU A 61 -7.25 1.39 -35.40
N ALA A 62 -6.34 1.96 -34.60
CA ALA A 62 -6.02 1.49 -33.25
C ALA A 62 -7.26 1.47 -32.36
N GLU A 63 -8.03 2.55 -32.31
CA GLU A 63 -9.26 2.66 -31.51
C GLU A 63 -10.34 1.65 -31.95
N ALA A 64 -10.44 1.36 -33.25
CA ALA A 64 -11.42 0.41 -33.78
C ALA A 64 -11.06 -1.05 -33.43
N LEU A 65 -9.77 -1.40 -33.43
CA LEU A 65 -9.27 -2.76 -33.21
C LEU A 65 -8.98 -3.07 -31.72
N ALA A 66 -8.68 -2.06 -30.90
CA ALA A 66 -8.11 -2.21 -29.57
C ALA A 66 -8.85 -3.16 -28.64
N ARG A 67 -10.17 -3.30 -28.75
CA ARG A 67 -11.00 -4.09 -27.82
C ARG A 67 -11.37 -5.47 -28.32
N SER A 68 -11.00 -5.81 -29.54
CA SER A 68 -11.45 -7.06 -30.16
C SER A 68 -10.42 -8.18 -30.01
N PRO A 69 -10.84 -9.38 -29.57
CA PRO A 69 -9.98 -10.55 -29.58
C PRO A 69 -9.73 -11.10 -31.00
N HIS A 70 -10.50 -10.63 -31.98
CA HIS A 70 -10.37 -11.04 -33.41
C HIS A 70 -9.56 -10.04 -34.22
N ALA A 71 -8.96 -9.04 -33.58
CA ALA A 71 -8.10 -8.09 -34.27
C ALA A 71 -6.85 -8.80 -34.85
N PRO A 72 -6.42 -8.45 -36.07
CA PRO A 72 -5.25 -9.04 -36.68
C PRO A 72 -4.00 -8.75 -35.85
N ARG A 73 -3.32 -9.82 -35.40
CA ARG A 73 -2.19 -9.72 -34.48
C ARG A 73 -1.07 -8.85 -34.98
N GLU A 74 -0.71 -9.00 -36.26
CA GLU A 74 0.38 -8.24 -36.88
C GLU A 74 0.08 -6.73 -36.91
N VAL A 75 -1.17 -6.37 -37.16
CA VAL A 75 -1.62 -4.97 -37.16
C VAL A 75 -1.56 -4.42 -35.70
N ILE A 76 -2.00 -5.20 -34.71
CA ILE A 76 -1.94 -4.82 -33.28
C ILE A 76 -0.49 -4.58 -32.86
N LEU A 77 0.45 -5.47 -33.20
CA LEU A 77 1.86 -5.34 -32.81
C LEU A 77 2.52 -4.12 -33.47
N ALA A 78 2.18 -3.83 -34.72
CA ALA A 78 2.66 -2.62 -35.42
C ALA A 78 2.14 -1.34 -34.74
N LEU A 79 0.86 -1.31 -34.34
CA LEU A 79 0.26 -0.15 -33.67
C LEU A 79 0.83 0.07 -32.23
N VAL A 80 1.29 -0.97 -31.55
CA VAL A 80 2.00 -0.84 -30.25
C VAL A 80 3.30 -0.08 -30.43
N SER A 81 3.97 -0.20 -31.55
CA SER A 81 5.25 0.46 -31.86
C SER A 81 5.11 1.85 -32.48
N ASP A 82 3.90 2.35 -32.62
CA ASP A 82 3.60 3.68 -33.19
C ASP A 82 3.68 4.79 -32.13
N LEU A 83 3.31 6.01 -32.50
CA LEU A 83 3.29 7.16 -31.59
C LEU A 83 2.42 6.89 -30.34
N PRO A 84 2.77 7.48 -29.19
CA PRO A 84 2.05 7.21 -27.94
C PRO A 84 0.52 7.36 -27.99
N PRO A 85 -0.07 8.35 -28.67
CA PRO A 85 -1.53 8.46 -28.78
C PRO A 85 -2.19 7.34 -29.60
N ILE A 86 -1.42 6.60 -30.40
CA ILE A 86 -1.87 5.47 -31.21
C ILE A 86 -1.69 4.15 -30.46
N ALA A 87 -0.54 3.98 -29.81
CA ALA A 87 -0.21 2.79 -29.02
C ALA A 87 -1.03 2.69 -27.73
N GLU A 88 -1.35 3.82 -27.07
CA GLU A 88 -2.04 3.86 -25.78
C GLU A 88 -3.35 3.05 -25.75
N PRO A 89 -4.32 3.23 -26.66
CA PRO A 89 -5.55 2.44 -26.64
C PRO A 89 -5.31 0.95 -26.87
N VAL A 90 -4.33 0.58 -27.66
CA VAL A 90 -3.97 -0.83 -27.91
C VAL A 90 -3.35 -1.45 -26.68
N LEU A 91 -2.37 -0.78 -26.05
CA LEU A 91 -1.74 -1.24 -24.80
C LEU A 91 -2.74 -1.34 -23.65
N THR A 92 -3.72 -0.44 -23.59
CA THR A 92 -4.71 -0.44 -22.51
C THR A 92 -5.76 -1.55 -22.68
N TYR A 93 -6.20 -1.81 -23.90
CA TYR A 93 -7.43 -2.61 -24.07
C TYR A 93 -7.25 -3.90 -24.86
N SER A 94 -6.17 -4.09 -25.61
CA SER A 94 -6.10 -5.22 -26.53
C SER A 94 -5.94 -6.57 -25.82
N PRO A 95 -6.90 -7.50 -25.99
CA PRO A 95 -6.77 -8.86 -25.48
C PRO A 95 -5.81 -9.72 -26.32
N VAL A 96 -5.36 -9.23 -27.49
CA VAL A 96 -4.47 -9.96 -28.40
C VAL A 96 -3.02 -9.97 -27.89
N LEU A 97 -2.65 -8.95 -27.09
CA LEU A 97 -1.29 -8.82 -26.57
C LEU A 97 -1.00 -9.86 -25.48
N LEU A 98 0.13 -10.52 -25.61
CA LEU A 98 0.63 -11.47 -24.62
C LEU A 98 1.37 -10.75 -23.48
N ASP A 99 1.44 -11.38 -22.31
CA ASP A 99 2.18 -10.87 -21.16
C ASP A 99 3.62 -10.49 -21.48
N ALA A 100 4.32 -11.29 -22.29
CA ALA A 100 5.70 -11.01 -22.69
C ALA A 100 5.81 -9.67 -23.45
N GLU A 101 4.87 -9.38 -24.36
CA GLU A 101 4.84 -8.14 -25.12
C GLU A 101 4.50 -6.93 -24.24
N LEU A 102 3.62 -7.13 -23.27
CA LEU A 102 3.31 -6.10 -22.27
C LEU A 102 4.49 -5.81 -21.35
N VAL A 103 5.25 -6.85 -20.93
CA VAL A 103 6.50 -6.68 -20.16
C VAL A 103 7.55 -5.93 -20.99
N ASP A 104 7.72 -6.30 -22.26
CA ASP A 104 8.65 -5.61 -23.17
C ASP A 104 8.24 -4.14 -23.37
N ALA A 105 6.94 -3.87 -23.51
CA ALA A 105 6.42 -2.52 -23.61
C ALA A 105 6.69 -1.68 -22.32
N VAL A 106 6.52 -2.29 -21.14
CA VAL A 106 6.84 -1.64 -19.86
C VAL A 106 8.32 -1.32 -19.72
N ALA A 107 9.19 -2.22 -20.19
CA ALA A 107 10.63 -2.05 -20.10
C ALA A 107 11.22 -1.15 -21.20
N GLY A 108 10.63 -1.14 -22.39
CA GLY A 108 11.19 -0.50 -23.58
C GLY A 108 10.63 0.88 -23.89
N PHE A 109 9.41 1.20 -23.46
CA PHE A 109 8.79 2.48 -23.77
C PHE A 109 8.89 3.49 -22.63
N ALA A 110 8.94 4.76 -22.99
CA ALA A 110 8.81 5.86 -22.04
C ALA A 110 7.33 6.16 -21.74
N ASP A 111 7.07 6.91 -20.65
CA ASP A 111 5.73 7.43 -20.37
C ASP A 111 5.13 8.16 -21.58
N PRO A 112 3.80 8.04 -21.82
CA PRO A 112 2.80 7.45 -20.91
C PRO A 112 2.48 5.96 -21.13
N LEU A 113 3.21 5.24 -21.99
CA LEU A 113 2.82 3.90 -22.41
C LEU A 113 2.86 2.84 -21.30
N PRO A 114 3.88 2.77 -20.40
CA PRO A 114 3.83 1.87 -19.24
C PRO A 114 2.63 2.14 -18.33
N ALA A 115 2.21 3.41 -18.18
CA ALA A 115 1.01 3.75 -17.43
C ALA A 115 -0.29 3.29 -18.11
N ALA A 116 -0.30 3.24 -19.46
CA ALA A 116 -1.42 2.66 -20.21
C ALA A 116 -1.54 1.16 -19.96
N VAL A 117 -0.42 0.43 -19.94
CA VAL A 117 -0.38 -0.99 -19.57
C VAL A 117 -0.91 -1.20 -18.14
N ALA A 118 -0.50 -0.35 -17.19
CA ALA A 118 -0.93 -0.44 -15.80
C ALA A 118 -2.45 -0.27 -15.58
N ARG A 119 -3.15 0.41 -16.51
CA ARG A 119 -4.62 0.61 -16.46
C ARG A 119 -5.43 -0.55 -17.02
N ARG A 120 -4.79 -1.64 -17.48
CA ARG A 120 -5.49 -2.80 -18.03
C ARG A 120 -6.39 -3.44 -16.98
N HIS A 121 -7.57 -3.86 -17.41
CA HIS A 121 -8.54 -4.57 -16.58
C HIS A 121 -7.98 -5.92 -16.11
N ASP A 122 -7.54 -6.74 -17.06
CA ASP A 122 -7.01 -8.09 -16.78
C ASP A 122 -5.46 -8.06 -16.75
N LEU A 123 -4.90 -7.35 -15.75
CA LEU A 123 -3.46 -7.27 -15.61
C LEU A 123 -2.90 -8.50 -14.90
N SER A 124 -2.01 -9.24 -15.57
CA SER A 124 -1.36 -10.40 -14.95
C SER A 124 -0.35 -10.00 -13.87
N VAL A 125 -0.10 -10.94 -12.95
CA VAL A 125 0.90 -10.77 -11.89
C VAL A 125 2.30 -10.50 -12.44
N SER A 126 2.65 -11.11 -13.58
CA SER A 126 3.94 -10.92 -14.24
C SER A 126 4.14 -9.50 -14.76
N VAL A 127 3.11 -8.94 -15.40
CA VAL A 127 3.14 -7.56 -15.90
C VAL A 127 3.11 -6.55 -14.74
N ALA A 128 2.31 -6.80 -13.69
CA ALA A 128 2.32 -5.99 -12.48
C ALA A 128 3.70 -5.97 -11.81
N ALA A 129 4.39 -7.12 -11.77
CA ALA A 129 5.75 -7.20 -11.23
C ALA A 129 6.76 -6.43 -12.08
N ALA A 130 6.66 -6.48 -13.41
CA ALA A 130 7.52 -5.71 -14.31
C ALA A 130 7.31 -4.19 -14.10
N ILE A 131 6.06 -3.72 -14.00
CA ILE A 131 5.76 -2.31 -13.72
C ILE A 131 6.36 -1.90 -12.37
N ALA A 132 6.23 -2.73 -11.34
CA ALA A 132 6.78 -2.46 -10.01
C ALA A 132 8.32 -2.35 -10.03
N GLU A 133 9.00 -3.14 -10.86
CA GLU A 133 10.46 -3.19 -10.91
C GLU A 133 11.07 -2.05 -11.75
N VAL A 134 10.52 -1.77 -12.91
CA VAL A 134 11.12 -0.80 -13.85
C VAL A 134 10.23 0.40 -14.18
N GLY A 135 8.92 0.34 -13.92
CA GLY A 135 7.97 1.40 -14.26
C GLY A 135 8.30 2.74 -13.61
N SER A 136 7.94 3.83 -14.27
CA SER A 136 8.03 5.18 -13.73
C SER A 136 7.06 5.41 -12.55
N LEU A 137 7.16 6.55 -11.89
CA LEU A 137 6.19 6.95 -10.87
C LEU A 137 4.76 6.97 -11.42
N SER A 138 4.57 7.46 -12.66
CA SER A 138 3.24 7.54 -13.29
C SER A 138 2.66 6.15 -13.56
N ALA A 139 3.49 5.19 -14.00
CA ALA A 139 3.09 3.81 -14.22
C ALA A 139 2.75 3.11 -12.89
N CYS A 140 3.57 3.32 -11.85
CA CYS A 140 3.31 2.78 -10.51
C CYS A 140 2.06 3.40 -9.85
N LEU A 141 1.77 4.69 -10.09
CA LEU A 141 0.52 5.33 -9.66
C LEU A 141 -0.69 4.72 -10.37
N ALA A 142 -0.61 4.57 -11.69
CA ALA A 142 -1.68 3.94 -12.45
C ALA A 142 -1.94 2.50 -12.00
N LEU A 143 -0.88 1.74 -11.67
CA LEU A 143 -0.99 0.40 -11.10
C LEU A 143 -1.61 0.41 -9.69
N ALA A 144 -1.21 1.36 -8.84
CA ALA A 144 -1.77 1.51 -7.50
C ALA A 144 -3.27 1.87 -7.51
N ASP A 145 -3.69 2.70 -8.47
CA ASP A 145 -5.11 3.08 -8.65
C ASP A 145 -5.94 1.99 -9.36
N ASN A 146 -5.29 0.99 -9.97
CA ASN A 146 -5.97 -0.14 -10.60
C ASN A 146 -6.35 -1.19 -9.53
N HIS A 147 -7.56 -1.07 -8.99
CA HIS A 147 -8.05 -1.95 -7.92
C HIS A 147 -8.32 -3.39 -8.35
N GLU A 148 -8.35 -3.66 -9.64
CA GLU A 148 -8.57 -5.01 -10.19
C GLU A 148 -7.26 -5.78 -10.37
N ALA A 149 -6.14 -5.05 -10.46
CA ALA A 149 -4.82 -5.65 -10.59
C ALA A 149 -4.40 -6.35 -9.28
N GLY A 150 -4.16 -7.65 -9.35
CA GLY A 150 -3.55 -8.41 -8.26
C GLY A 150 -2.06 -8.09 -8.14
N ILE A 151 -1.67 -7.21 -7.21
CA ILE A 151 -0.27 -6.82 -7.05
C ILE A 151 0.36 -7.68 -5.94
N PRO A 152 1.40 -8.48 -6.23
CA PRO A 152 2.09 -9.26 -5.22
C PRO A 152 2.72 -8.38 -4.14
N LYS A 153 2.78 -8.90 -2.91
CA LYS A 153 3.39 -8.19 -1.78
C LYS A 153 4.83 -7.70 -2.06
N PHE A 154 5.65 -8.52 -2.72
CA PHE A 154 7.02 -8.13 -3.06
C PHE A 154 7.05 -6.97 -4.06
N SER A 155 6.10 -6.93 -5.01
CA SER A 155 5.97 -5.83 -5.97
C SER A 155 5.52 -4.54 -5.29
N LEU A 156 4.55 -4.63 -4.34
CA LEU A 156 4.16 -3.49 -3.51
C LEU A 156 5.35 -2.95 -2.69
N ALA A 157 6.13 -3.85 -2.05
CA ALA A 157 7.32 -3.44 -1.31
C ALA A 157 8.34 -2.75 -2.22
N ARG A 158 8.57 -3.29 -3.42
CA ARG A 158 9.48 -2.69 -4.39
C ARG A 158 9.04 -1.31 -4.86
N MET A 159 7.75 -1.13 -5.13
CA MET A 159 7.20 0.18 -5.48
C MET A 159 7.36 1.18 -4.32
N VAL A 160 7.15 0.76 -3.07
CA VAL A 160 7.37 1.60 -1.89
C VAL A 160 8.83 2.00 -1.75
N GLU A 161 9.79 1.09 -1.96
CA GLU A 161 11.22 1.41 -1.95
C GLU A 161 11.60 2.47 -2.98
N ARG A 162 11.00 2.39 -4.19
CA ARG A 162 11.33 3.27 -5.31
C ARG A 162 10.61 4.62 -5.27
N HIS A 163 9.38 4.65 -4.85
CA HIS A 163 8.47 5.79 -5.00
C HIS A 163 7.78 6.23 -3.71
N GLY A 164 8.10 5.62 -2.58
CA GLY A 164 7.47 5.94 -1.30
C GLY A 164 7.71 7.35 -0.79
N ASP A 165 8.64 8.10 -1.38
CA ASP A 165 8.85 9.54 -1.09
C ASP A 165 7.71 10.40 -1.64
N SER A 166 7.02 9.96 -2.73
CA SER A 166 5.90 10.69 -3.32
C SER A 166 4.66 10.62 -2.41
N PRO A 167 4.11 11.77 -2.01
CA PRO A 167 2.87 11.81 -1.23
C PRO A 167 1.69 11.17 -1.98
N GLU A 168 1.61 11.44 -3.29
CA GLU A 168 0.55 10.94 -4.17
C GLU A 168 0.56 9.41 -4.25
N PHE A 169 1.76 8.82 -4.35
CA PHE A 169 1.92 7.38 -4.38
C PHE A 169 1.54 6.71 -3.05
N ARG A 170 1.95 7.30 -1.91
CA ARG A 170 1.52 6.82 -0.59
C ARG A 170 0.02 6.86 -0.43
N GLU A 171 -0.60 7.97 -0.85
CA GLU A 171 -2.06 8.13 -0.79
C GLU A 171 -2.78 7.10 -1.67
N ALA A 172 -2.30 6.85 -2.89
CA ALA A 172 -2.85 5.84 -3.78
C ALA A 172 -2.82 4.44 -3.15
N LEU A 173 -1.67 4.03 -2.58
CA LEU A 173 -1.56 2.74 -1.89
C LEU A 173 -2.42 2.65 -0.63
N MET A 174 -2.59 3.75 0.12
CA MET A 174 -3.44 3.75 1.33
C MET A 174 -4.93 3.71 1.00
N ARG A 175 -5.33 4.16 -0.18
CA ARG A 175 -6.72 4.04 -0.68
C ARG A 175 -7.07 2.61 -1.09
N ARG A 176 -6.08 1.79 -1.47
CA ARG A 176 -6.31 0.38 -1.78
C ARG A 176 -6.68 -0.40 -0.52
N GLY A 177 -7.85 -1.06 -0.54
CA GLY A 177 -8.31 -1.88 0.58
C GLY A 177 -7.50 -3.17 0.79
N ASP A 178 -6.86 -3.68 -0.25
CA ASP A 178 -6.08 -4.92 -0.29
C ASP A 178 -4.58 -4.73 0.02
N THR A 179 -4.14 -3.50 0.38
CA THR A 179 -2.75 -3.24 0.74
C THR A 179 -2.39 -3.96 2.04
N PRO A 180 -1.42 -4.90 2.02
CA PRO A 180 -1.00 -5.64 3.21
C PRO A 180 -0.51 -4.72 4.33
N ILE A 181 -0.74 -5.14 5.58
CA ILE A 181 -0.39 -4.33 6.77
C ILE A 181 1.10 -4.00 6.86
N GLU A 182 1.97 -4.88 6.38
CA GLU A 182 3.42 -4.67 6.35
C GLU A 182 3.80 -3.56 5.37
N ILE A 183 3.10 -3.46 4.25
CA ILE A 183 3.30 -2.38 3.27
C ILE A 183 2.84 -1.05 3.85
N ARG A 184 1.70 -1.02 4.53
CA ARG A 184 1.24 0.17 5.27
C ARG A 184 2.26 0.59 6.33
N GLN A 185 2.88 -0.38 7.04
CA GLN A 185 3.94 -0.10 8.00
C GLN A 185 5.21 0.44 7.33
N MET A 186 5.59 -0.06 6.15
CA MET A 186 6.72 0.48 5.38
C MET A 186 6.49 1.95 5.00
N LEU A 187 5.27 2.30 4.56
CA LEU A 187 4.90 3.69 4.26
C LEU A 187 4.97 4.58 5.50
N LEU A 188 4.49 4.10 6.65
CA LEU A 188 4.60 4.84 7.91
C LEU A 188 6.06 5.10 8.31
N LYS A 189 6.94 4.11 8.11
CA LYS A 189 8.37 4.27 8.35
C LYS A 189 8.95 5.35 7.46
N GLN A 190 8.69 5.32 6.15
CA GLN A 190 9.22 6.33 5.21
C GLN A 190 8.73 7.74 5.54
N VAL A 191 7.45 7.91 5.87
CA VAL A 191 6.95 9.22 6.32
C VAL A 191 7.69 9.70 7.56
N GLY A 192 7.96 8.81 8.52
CA GLY A 192 8.75 9.13 9.70
C GLY A 192 10.19 9.57 9.35
N ASP A 193 10.84 8.84 8.45
CA ASP A 193 12.21 9.13 8.02
C ASP A 193 12.26 10.50 7.30
N LEU A 194 11.32 10.77 6.37
CA LEU A 194 11.19 12.07 5.69
C LEU A 194 10.92 13.22 6.67
N LEU A 195 10.08 13.02 7.68
CA LEU A 195 9.83 14.03 8.71
C LEU A 195 11.06 14.33 9.56
N SER A 196 11.86 13.32 9.87
CA SER A 196 13.12 13.50 10.60
C SER A 196 14.11 14.36 9.84
N ASP A 197 14.12 14.22 8.51
CA ASP A 197 15.04 14.94 7.61
C ASP A 197 14.51 16.32 7.21
N HIS A 198 13.26 16.62 7.51
CA HIS A 198 12.64 17.88 7.10
C HIS A 198 13.33 19.11 7.73
N PRO A 199 13.69 20.15 6.95
CA PRO A 199 14.43 21.32 7.43
C PRO A 199 13.79 22.02 8.64
N LEU A 200 12.45 22.14 8.69
CA LEU A 200 11.75 22.77 9.82
C LEU A 200 11.91 21.96 11.11
N VAL A 201 11.97 20.62 11.03
CA VAL A 201 12.18 19.75 12.19
C VAL A 201 13.63 19.90 12.68
N ARG A 202 14.61 19.91 11.77
CA ARG A 202 16.04 20.07 12.08
C ARG A 202 16.38 21.44 12.64
N LEU A 203 15.71 22.51 12.18
CA LEU A 203 15.93 23.87 12.68
C LEU A 203 15.19 24.14 14.00
N GLY A 204 14.00 23.51 14.18
CA GLY A 204 13.14 23.79 15.33
C GLY A 204 13.40 22.91 16.55
N LEU A 205 14.03 21.75 16.38
CA LEU A 205 14.28 20.78 17.44
C LEU A 205 15.75 20.34 17.45
N ARG A 206 16.27 20.05 18.66
CA ARG A 206 17.54 19.34 18.76
C ARG A 206 17.37 17.96 18.15
N GLU A 207 18.40 17.46 17.47
CA GLU A 207 18.36 16.21 16.70
C GLU A 207 17.83 15.00 17.49
N GLU A 208 18.32 14.84 18.74
CA GLU A 208 17.84 13.77 19.63
C GLU A 208 16.34 13.88 19.93
N ARG A 209 15.86 15.12 20.13
CA ARG A 209 14.44 15.37 20.40
C ARG A 209 13.58 15.15 19.16
N ALA A 210 14.06 15.53 18.00
CA ALA A 210 13.39 15.28 16.73
C ALA A 210 13.23 13.78 16.48
N ARG A 211 14.31 13.02 16.63
CA ARG A 211 14.29 11.55 16.51
C ARG A 211 13.32 10.89 17.50
N ALA A 212 13.32 11.33 18.76
CA ALA A 212 12.41 10.79 19.77
C ALA A 212 10.94 11.07 19.42
N VAL A 213 10.60 12.28 18.98
CA VAL A 213 9.23 12.65 18.57
C VAL A 213 8.77 11.83 17.37
N VAL A 214 9.63 11.65 16.37
CA VAL A 214 9.32 10.84 15.18
C VAL A 214 9.14 9.38 15.54
N LEU A 215 10.00 8.83 16.41
CA LEU A 215 9.87 7.45 16.89
C LEU A 215 8.54 7.26 17.65
N GLU A 216 8.19 8.17 18.55
CA GLU A 216 6.93 8.14 19.29
C GLU A 216 5.71 8.21 18.37
N ALA A 217 5.76 9.09 17.34
CA ALA A 217 4.70 9.22 16.35
C ALA A 217 4.55 7.92 15.52
N ARG A 218 5.66 7.31 15.13
CA ARG A 218 5.69 6.02 14.41
C ARG A 218 5.11 4.90 15.25
N GLU A 219 5.54 4.74 16.50
CA GLU A 219 5.01 3.72 17.40
C GLU A 219 3.50 3.88 17.61
N ARG A 220 3.02 5.13 17.73
CA ARG A 220 1.58 5.42 17.82
C ARG A 220 0.84 4.99 16.58
N ALA A 221 1.33 5.37 15.40
CA ALA A 221 0.72 4.99 14.13
C ALA A 221 0.72 3.47 13.92
N THR A 222 1.80 2.79 14.32
CA THR A 222 1.90 1.31 14.29
C THR A 222 0.85 0.65 15.18
N VAL A 223 0.66 1.16 16.40
CA VAL A 223 -0.39 0.63 17.31
C VAL A 223 -1.78 0.92 16.76
N SER A 224 -2.00 2.10 16.18
CA SER A 224 -3.26 2.44 15.53
C SER A 224 -3.57 1.51 14.35
N LEU A 225 -2.56 1.20 13.54
CA LEU A 225 -2.68 0.24 12.44
C LEU A 225 -3.02 -1.16 12.96
N ALA A 226 -2.37 -1.62 14.03
CA ALA A 226 -2.64 -2.92 14.66
C ALA A 226 -4.03 -3.01 15.32
N ASN A 227 -4.68 -1.89 15.64
CA ASN A 227 -6.04 -1.88 16.22
C ASN A 227 -7.12 -2.30 15.22
N THR A 228 -6.88 -2.15 13.93
CA THR A 228 -7.81 -2.52 12.84
C THR A 228 -7.47 -3.87 12.21
N ALA A 229 -6.33 -4.44 12.60
CA ALA A 229 -5.80 -5.68 12.05
C ALA A 229 -6.46 -6.93 12.67
N ASP A 230 -6.64 -7.95 11.87
CA ASP A 230 -6.99 -9.28 12.37
C ASP A 230 -5.77 -10.00 13.01
N ILE A 231 -5.97 -11.23 13.48
CA ILE A 231 -4.90 -12.01 14.14
C ILE A 231 -3.76 -12.32 13.15
N GLY A 232 -4.08 -12.67 11.91
CA GLY A 232 -3.11 -13.01 10.87
C GLY A 232 -2.29 -11.77 10.46
N GLU A 233 -2.96 -10.66 10.23
CA GLU A 233 -2.34 -9.37 9.93
C GLU A 233 -1.45 -8.89 11.09
N THR A 234 -1.91 -9.06 12.34
CA THR A 234 -1.10 -8.70 13.53
C THR A 234 0.18 -9.54 13.59
N GLN A 235 0.12 -10.83 13.29
CA GLN A 235 1.31 -11.68 13.23
C GLN A 235 2.25 -11.29 12.10
N ALA A 236 1.73 -10.98 10.93
CA ALA A 236 2.51 -10.51 9.77
C ALA A 236 3.18 -9.16 10.08
N LEU A 237 2.47 -8.24 10.73
CA LEU A 237 3.02 -6.97 11.20
C LEU A 237 4.16 -7.18 12.20
N VAL A 238 3.99 -8.06 13.19
CA VAL A 238 5.02 -8.37 14.20
C VAL A 238 6.26 -8.96 13.53
N GLU A 239 6.11 -9.87 12.57
CA GLU A 239 7.22 -10.44 11.82
C GLU A 239 7.98 -9.35 11.05
N HIS A 240 7.26 -8.46 10.37
CA HIS A 240 7.86 -7.32 9.68
C HIS A 240 8.58 -6.38 10.64
N LEU A 241 7.98 -6.04 11.79
CA LEU A 241 8.58 -5.18 12.81
C LEU A 241 9.86 -5.79 13.40
N LEU A 242 9.87 -7.11 13.59
CA LEU A 242 11.04 -7.83 14.10
C LEU A 242 12.17 -7.82 13.06
N THR A 243 11.89 -8.20 11.81
CA THR A 243 12.90 -8.26 10.74
C THR A 243 13.46 -6.89 10.38
N SER A 244 12.66 -5.83 10.51
CA SER A 244 13.08 -4.43 10.27
C SER A 244 13.67 -3.74 11.51
N GLY A 245 13.79 -4.44 12.66
CA GLY A 245 14.33 -3.88 13.90
C GLY A 245 13.44 -2.82 14.56
N GLN A 246 12.15 -2.79 14.24
CA GLN A 246 11.19 -1.82 14.75
C GLN A 246 10.34 -2.34 15.94
N LEU A 247 10.49 -3.61 16.31
CA LEU A 247 9.80 -4.20 17.45
C LEU A 247 10.52 -3.80 18.76
N THR A 248 10.25 -2.58 19.24
CA THR A 248 10.90 -2.00 20.42
C THR A 248 10.14 -2.32 21.71
N ALA A 249 10.83 -2.23 22.87
CA ALA A 249 10.18 -2.32 24.19
C ALA A 249 9.17 -1.17 24.38
N GLY A 250 9.44 0.01 23.80
CA GLY A 250 8.53 1.15 23.79
C GLY A 250 7.22 0.84 23.08
N LEU A 251 7.29 0.27 21.87
CA LEU A 251 6.13 -0.15 21.11
C LEU A 251 5.28 -1.19 21.86
N LEU A 252 5.93 -2.20 22.44
CA LEU A 252 5.26 -3.23 23.23
C LEU A 252 4.58 -2.64 24.49
N LEU A 253 5.23 -1.71 25.18
CA LEU A 253 4.65 -1.05 26.33
C LEU A 253 3.47 -0.15 25.93
N ARG A 254 3.61 0.61 24.84
CA ARG A 254 2.53 1.43 24.29
C ARG A 254 1.32 0.59 23.91
N SER A 255 1.52 -0.59 23.30
CA SER A 255 0.42 -1.49 22.93
C SER A 255 -0.39 -1.95 24.14
N VAL A 256 0.27 -2.32 25.26
CA VAL A 256 -0.42 -2.65 26.51
C VAL A 256 -1.19 -1.45 27.07
N CYS A 257 -0.55 -0.27 27.11
CA CYS A 257 -1.17 0.93 27.68
C CYS A 257 -2.36 1.45 26.86
N THR A 258 -2.42 1.14 25.56
CA THR A 258 -3.56 1.49 24.70
C THR A 258 -4.61 0.39 24.60
N GLY A 259 -4.36 -0.76 25.19
CA GLY A 259 -5.28 -1.90 25.18
C GLY A 259 -5.14 -2.82 23.98
N ASN A 260 -4.16 -2.61 23.11
CA ASN A 260 -3.85 -3.56 22.04
C ASN A 260 -3.02 -4.72 22.60
N THR A 261 -3.67 -5.60 23.36
CA THR A 261 -3.03 -6.80 23.93
C THR A 261 -2.64 -7.78 22.84
N GLY A 262 -3.34 -7.81 21.69
CA GLY A 262 -3.03 -8.68 20.55
C GLY A 262 -1.63 -8.44 20.00
N LEU A 263 -1.27 -7.18 19.75
CA LEU A 263 0.07 -6.81 19.30
C LEU A 263 1.15 -7.17 20.36
N PHE A 264 0.86 -6.93 21.63
CA PHE A 264 1.77 -7.28 22.71
C PHE A 264 1.99 -8.79 22.83
N GLU A 265 0.90 -9.58 22.83
CA GLU A 265 0.93 -11.04 22.93
C GLU A 265 1.64 -11.66 21.71
N ALA A 266 1.34 -11.17 20.51
CA ALA A 266 2.01 -11.62 19.29
C ALA A 266 3.51 -11.27 19.28
N GLY A 267 3.87 -10.06 19.73
CA GLY A 267 5.26 -9.63 19.88
C GLY A 267 6.04 -10.50 20.86
N LEU A 268 5.48 -10.76 22.04
CA LEU A 268 6.10 -11.65 23.04
C LEU A 268 6.17 -13.11 22.53
N ALA A 269 5.15 -13.61 21.84
CA ALA A 269 5.15 -14.94 21.26
C ALA A 269 6.31 -15.11 20.28
N ARG A 270 6.49 -14.14 19.40
CA ARG A 270 7.56 -14.16 18.39
C ARG A 270 8.95 -14.04 19.01
N LEU A 271 9.14 -13.13 19.99
CA LEU A 271 10.42 -12.95 20.67
C LEU A 271 10.79 -14.13 21.57
N SER A 272 9.82 -14.73 22.28
CA SER A 272 10.08 -15.85 23.19
C SER A 272 10.12 -17.23 22.52
N GLY A 273 9.65 -17.35 21.26
CA GLY A 273 9.49 -18.62 20.57
C GLY A 273 8.38 -19.51 21.15
N LEU A 274 7.42 -18.93 21.88
CA LEU A 274 6.27 -19.65 22.45
C LEU A 274 5.03 -19.45 21.57
N GLY A 275 4.14 -20.44 21.56
CA GLY A 275 2.85 -20.32 20.88
C GLY A 275 1.98 -19.20 21.46
N LEU A 276 1.26 -18.47 20.60
CA LEU A 276 0.42 -17.32 20.96
C LEU A 276 -0.55 -17.63 22.10
N GLY A 277 -1.27 -18.77 22.06
CA GLY A 277 -2.22 -19.17 23.11
C GLY A 277 -1.57 -19.34 24.49
N ARG A 278 -0.32 -19.81 24.54
CA ARG A 278 0.43 -19.92 25.80
C ARG A 278 0.83 -18.56 26.34
N VAL A 279 1.26 -17.66 25.48
CA VAL A 279 1.59 -16.28 25.86
C VAL A 279 0.34 -15.56 26.36
N ALA A 280 -0.76 -15.64 25.63
CA ALA A 280 -2.05 -15.08 26.04
C ALA A 280 -2.49 -15.59 27.43
N SER A 281 -2.37 -16.90 27.68
CA SER A 281 -2.67 -17.49 29.00
C SER A 281 -1.80 -16.93 30.13
N VAL A 282 -0.52 -16.64 29.88
CA VAL A 282 0.39 -16.03 30.87
C VAL A 282 0.03 -14.57 31.10
N VAL A 283 -0.21 -13.80 30.03
CA VAL A 283 -0.56 -12.38 30.09
C VAL A 283 -1.89 -12.17 30.80
N GLN A 284 -2.89 -13.02 30.53
CA GLN A 284 -4.23 -12.92 31.13
C GLN A 284 -4.32 -13.60 32.49
N GLY A 285 -3.50 -14.63 32.74
CA GLY A 285 -3.60 -15.50 33.93
C GLY A 285 -3.17 -14.91 35.27
N GLY A 286 -2.48 -13.77 35.33
CA GLY A 286 -2.16 -12.99 36.52
C GLY A 286 -1.00 -13.47 37.36
N ARG A 287 -0.28 -14.45 36.94
CA ARG A 287 0.90 -14.93 37.68
C ARG A 287 2.12 -14.07 37.35
N MET A 288 2.47 -13.14 38.23
CA MET A 288 3.55 -12.17 38.05
C MET A 288 4.91 -12.82 37.76
N LEU A 289 5.23 -13.94 38.41
CA LEU A 289 6.46 -14.67 38.19
C LEU A 289 6.51 -15.30 36.76
N ALA A 290 5.37 -15.80 36.27
CA ALA A 290 5.28 -16.35 34.91
C ALA A 290 5.44 -15.26 33.85
N LEU A 291 4.87 -14.07 34.08
CA LEU A 291 5.05 -12.92 33.20
C LEU A 291 6.51 -12.45 33.19
N LYS A 292 7.17 -12.32 34.34
CA LYS A 292 8.60 -11.97 34.40
C LYS A 292 9.47 -13.00 33.68
N ALA A 293 9.21 -14.28 33.85
CA ALA A 293 9.92 -15.34 33.12
C ALA A 293 9.69 -15.25 31.59
N LEU A 294 8.48 -14.92 31.14
CA LEU A 294 8.15 -14.70 29.75
C LEU A 294 8.91 -13.49 29.17
N LEU A 295 8.92 -12.37 29.87
CA LEU A 295 9.66 -11.15 29.46
C LEU A 295 11.17 -11.41 29.38
N SER A 296 11.73 -12.15 30.35
CA SER A 296 13.13 -12.58 30.31
C SER A 296 13.43 -13.47 29.12
N ARG A 297 12.56 -14.44 28.83
CA ARG A 297 12.69 -15.33 27.67
C ARG A 297 12.55 -14.58 26.34
N ALA A 298 11.74 -13.54 26.30
CA ALA A 298 11.61 -12.64 25.15
C ALA A 298 12.83 -11.72 24.95
N GLY A 299 13.82 -11.77 25.82
CA GLY A 299 15.04 -10.95 25.72
C GLY A 299 14.85 -9.50 26.14
N LEU A 300 13.74 -9.16 26.78
CA LEU A 300 13.53 -7.78 27.27
C LEU A 300 14.45 -7.49 28.47
N PRO A 301 15.03 -6.27 28.56
CA PRO A 301 15.93 -5.92 29.66
C PRO A 301 15.27 -6.08 31.02
N ALA A 302 15.98 -6.69 32.00
CA ALA A 302 15.44 -6.97 33.33
C ALA A 302 14.89 -5.72 34.04
N ARG A 303 15.53 -4.55 33.85
CA ARG A 303 15.09 -3.24 34.35
C ARG A 303 13.68 -2.84 33.90
N THR A 304 13.22 -3.35 32.75
CA THR A 304 11.89 -3.02 32.18
C THR A 304 10.79 -3.95 32.69
N HIS A 305 11.14 -5.13 33.22
CA HIS A 305 10.17 -6.17 33.60
C HIS A 305 9.13 -5.68 34.61
N GLN A 306 9.57 -4.90 35.62
CA GLN A 306 8.65 -4.39 36.64
C GLN A 306 7.60 -3.46 36.00
N LEU A 307 8.01 -2.59 35.07
CA LEU A 307 7.12 -1.67 34.42
C LEU A 307 6.08 -2.41 33.55
N PHE A 308 6.49 -3.42 32.77
CA PHE A 308 5.56 -4.28 32.04
C PHE A 308 4.58 -5.02 32.95
N CYS A 309 5.07 -5.52 34.08
CA CYS A 309 4.23 -6.20 35.06
C CYS A 309 3.15 -5.26 35.61
N VAL A 310 3.52 -4.02 35.95
CA VAL A 310 2.56 -3.00 36.43
C VAL A 310 1.57 -2.66 35.30
N ALA A 311 2.05 -2.43 34.07
CA ALA A 311 1.19 -2.09 32.97
C ALA A 311 0.14 -3.19 32.65
N VAL A 312 0.56 -4.44 32.59
CA VAL A 312 -0.35 -5.59 32.37
C VAL A 312 -1.35 -5.73 33.52
N THR A 313 -0.91 -5.52 34.79
CA THR A 313 -1.81 -5.62 35.91
C THR A 313 -2.87 -4.53 35.91
N VAL A 314 -2.47 -3.28 35.68
CA VAL A 314 -3.38 -2.13 35.57
C VAL A 314 -4.36 -2.34 34.40
N TRP A 315 -3.87 -2.75 33.25
CA TRP A 315 -4.74 -3.05 32.12
C TRP A 315 -5.81 -4.10 32.49
N ARG A 316 -5.42 -5.18 33.13
CA ARG A 316 -6.35 -6.25 33.54
C ARG A 316 -7.39 -5.81 34.55
N GLU A 317 -7.02 -4.97 35.52
CA GLU A 317 -7.95 -4.39 36.47
C GLU A 317 -9.00 -3.53 35.78
N ILE A 318 -8.55 -2.61 34.95
CA ILE A 318 -9.43 -1.70 34.17
C ILE A 318 -10.34 -2.47 33.20
N SER A 319 -9.80 -3.49 32.54
CA SER A 319 -10.59 -4.31 31.58
C SER A 319 -11.68 -5.13 32.33
N ARG A 320 -11.43 -5.58 33.54
CA ARG A 320 -12.45 -6.25 34.37
C ARG A 320 -13.55 -5.29 34.87
N GLU A 321 -13.17 -4.07 35.26
CA GLU A 321 -14.12 -3.02 35.67
C GLU A 321 -15.02 -2.56 34.52
N ALA A 322 -14.46 -2.44 33.29
CA ALA A 322 -15.18 -1.95 32.16
C ALA A 322 -16.09 -3.02 31.47
N GLY A 323 -15.98 -4.29 31.91
CA GLY A 323 -16.73 -5.40 31.32
C GLY A 323 -16.40 -5.65 29.83
N HIS A 324 -17.23 -6.42 29.13
CA HIS A 324 -17.04 -6.78 27.71
C HIS A 324 -17.21 -5.60 26.73
N ALA A 325 -17.47 -4.38 27.19
CA ALA A 325 -17.62 -3.17 26.38
C ALA A 325 -16.29 -2.57 25.89
N VAL A 326 -15.15 -3.11 26.32
CA VAL A 326 -13.83 -2.70 25.83
C VAL A 326 -13.54 -3.48 24.53
N SER A 327 -14.13 -3.03 23.44
CA SER A 327 -13.66 -3.43 22.11
C SER A 327 -12.24 -2.89 21.92
N CYS A 328 -11.36 -3.76 21.45
CA CYS A 328 -9.96 -3.50 21.14
C CYS A 328 -9.83 -2.20 20.35
N GLY A 329 -9.07 -1.25 20.85
CA GLY A 329 -8.62 -0.08 20.09
C GLY A 329 -9.40 1.23 20.33
N ALA A 330 -8.64 2.28 20.63
CA ALA A 330 -9.01 3.69 20.48
C ALA A 330 -9.95 4.32 21.55
N ASN A 331 -10.01 3.84 22.78
CA ASN A 331 -10.59 4.67 23.82
C ASN A 331 -9.49 5.51 24.50
N VAL A 332 -9.29 6.74 24.00
CA VAL A 332 -8.31 7.72 24.54
C VAL A 332 -8.48 7.94 26.05
N VAL A 333 -9.70 7.91 26.54
CA VAL A 333 -10.01 8.05 27.98
C VAL A 333 -9.47 6.86 28.77
N LEU A 334 -9.61 5.66 28.22
CA LEU A 334 -9.13 4.44 28.86
C LEU A 334 -7.60 4.40 28.88
N ALA A 335 -6.95 4.71 27.75
CA ALA A 335 -5.50 4.80 27.66
C ALA A 335 -4.93 5.84 28.65
N ARG A 336 -5.57 6.99 28.81
CA ARG A 336 -5.20 8.00 29.79
C ARG A 336 -5.25 7.45 31.22
N ARG A 337 -6.33 6.73 31.56
CA ARG A 337 -6.49 6.12 32.87
C ARG A 337 -5.42 5.06 33.13
N VAL A 338 -5.16 4.19 32.14
CA VAL A 338 -4.12 3.15 32.24
C VAL A 338 -2.75 3.78 32.46
N VAL A 339 -2.35 4.73 31.64
CA VAL A 339 -1.01 5.36 31.71
C VAL A 339 -0.84 6.11 33.02
N GLY A 340 -1.87 6.84 33.51
CA GLY A 340 -1.84 7.51 34.82
C GLY A 340 -1.59 6.52 35.96
N MET A 341 -2.41 5.45 36.06
CA MET A 341 -2.26 4.42 37.09
C MET A 341 -0.92 3.65 36.98
N VAL A 342 -0.40 3.43 35.81
CA VAL A 342 0.91 2.80 35.58
C VAL A 342 2.02 3.68 36.17
N LEU A 343 2.00 4.99 35.86
CA LEU A 343 2.99 5.94 36.37
C LEU A 343 2.93 6.06 37.90
N ASP A 344 1.74 6.20 38.47
CA ASP A 344 1.54 6.32 39.92
C ASP A 344 2.04 5.07 40.66
N ARG A 345 1.66 3.88 40.20
CA ARG A 345 2.08 2.60 40.83
C ARG A 345 3.56 2.30 40.66
N TYR A 346 4.13 2.66 39.49
CA TYR A 346 5.55 2.43 39.25
C TYR A 346 6.41 3.35 40.12
N GLN A 347 6.03 4.63 40.31
CA GLN A 347 6.71 5.56 41.20
C GLN A 347 6.64 5.10 42.68
N ALA A 348 5.53 4.49 43.10
CA ALA A 348 5.36 3.95 44.45
C ALA A 348 6.25 2.72 44.76
N THR A 349 6.84 2.10 43.73
CA THR A 349 7.65 0.87 43.84
C THR A 349 9.18 1.11 43.73
N ASP A 350 9.68 2.31 43.98
CA ASP A 350 11.13 2.68 43.88
C ASP A 350 11.77 2.31 42.54
N GLY A 351 11.03 2.47 41.46
CA GLY A 351 11.46 2.11 40.08
C GLY A 351 12.46 3.10 39.49
N VAL A 352 13.69 3.15 40.01
CA VAL A 352 14.76 4.07 39.54
C VAL A 352 15.40 3.59 38.22
N GLU A 353 15.20 2.33 37.81
CA GLU A 353 16.02 1.67 36.78
C GLU A 353 15.51 1.74 35.33
N ALA A 354 14.31 2.27 35.05
CA ALA A 354 13.72 2.29 33.68
C ALA A 354 13.51 3.70 33.13
N ASP A 355 14.47 4.59 33.32
CA ASP A 355 14.35 6.03 33.01
C ASP A 355 13.82 6.35 31.61
N ASP A 356 14.32 5.69 30.58
CA ASP A 356 13.92 5.98 29.18
C ASP A 356 12.45 5.62 28.90
N LEU A 357 11.98 4.47 29.40
CA LEU A 357 10.60 4.04 29.21
C LEU A 357 9.63 4.85 30.07
N VAL A 358 10.05 5.27 31.26
CA VAL A 358 9.25 6.16 32.12
C VAL A 358 9.14 7.55 31.50
N VAL A 359 10.23 8.08 30.97
CA VAL A 359 10.22 9.34 30.20
C VAL A 359 9.29 9.23 28.99
N MET A 360 9.35 8.12 28.27
CA MET A 360 8.44 7.83 27.15
C MET A 360 6.98 7.79 27.62
N LEU A 361 6.66 7.10 28.71
CA LEU A 361 5.29 7.05 29.27
C LEU A 361 4.77 8.41 29.71
N ARG A 362 5.62 9.25 30.33
CA ARG A 362 5.24 10.64 30.69
C ARG A 362 4.91 11.47 29.45
N ARG A 363 5.71 11.34 28.39
CA ARG A 363 5.43 12.01 27.11
C ARG A 363 4.13 11.49 26.50
N PHE A 364 3.92 10.18 26.54
CA PHE A 364 2.70 9.55 26.07
C PHE A 364 1.45 10.01 26.87
N SER A 365 1.55 10.14 28.19
CA SER A 365 0.50 10.72 29.02
C SER A 365 0.14 12.16 28.60
N ALA A 366 1.16 12.99 28.35
CA ALA A 366 0.96 14.36 27.86
C ALA A 366 0.35 14.42 26.45
N GLU A 367 0.69 13.48 25.59
CA GLU A 367 0.13 13.31 24.26
C GLU A 367 -1.37 12.97 24.32
N ILE A 368 -1.74 11.95 25.08
CA ILE A 368 -3.13 11.54 25.30
C ILE A 368 -3.97 12.69 25.90
N ALA A 369 -3.39 13.45 26.83
CA ALA A 369 -4.07 14.60 27.43
C ALA A 369 -4.39 15.68 26.37
N ARG A 370 -3.45 15.97 25.46
CA ARG A 370 -3.67 16.92 24.34
C ARG A 370 -4.73 16.41 23.37
N GLU A 371 -4.71 15.12 23.05
CA GLU A 371 -5.67 14.50 22.15
C GLU A 371 -7.10 14.52 22.76
N SER A 372 -7.21 14.21 24.05
CA SER A 372 -8.46 14.31 24.80
C SER A 372 -9.00 15.74 24.80
N ALA A 373 -8.12 16.73 24.97
CA ALA A 373 -8.50 18.15 24.94
C ALA A 373 -8.97 18.58 23.55
N ARG A 374 -8.32 18.16 22.50
CA ARG A 374 -8.74 18.43 21.10
C ARG A 374 -10.10 17.82 20.80
N ALA A 375 -10.29 16.54 21.11
CA ALA A 375 -11.56 15.84 20.93
C ALA A 375 -12.72 16.46 21.75
N TYR A 376 -12.42 17.03 22.92
CA TYR A 376 -13.37 17.80 23.71
C TYR A 376 -13.75 19.12 23.02
N MET A 377 -12.76 19.87 22.56
CA MET A 377 -12.97 21.13 21.84
C MET A 377 -13.77 20.95 20.56
N GLU A 378 -13.45 19.94 19.75
CA GLU A 378 -14.18 19.62 18.52
C GLU A 378 -15.66 19.31 18.79
N ARG A 379 -15.94 18.54 19.83
CA ARG A 379 -17.32 18.24 20.25
C ARG A 379 -18.07 19.48 20.75
N THR A 380 -17.37 20.36 21.47
CA THR A 380 -17.96 21.57 22.02
C THR A 380 -18.22 22.64 20.96
N LEU A 381 -17.38 22.67 19.88
CA LEU A 381 -17.56 23.59 18.76
C LEU A 381 -18.59 23.08 17.73
N ALA A 382 -18.88 21.78 17.72
CA ALA A 382 -19.88 21.15 16.83
C ALA A 382 -21.28 21.11 17.45
N ALA A 383 -21.44 21.44 18.73
CA ALA A 383 -22.71 21.56 19.46
C ALA A 383 -23.18 23.02 19.56
#